data_f53b741f91a5e8b29cc3ab797c83336d
#
_entry.id   f53b741f91a5e8b29cc3ab797c83336d
#
_cell.length_a   1.000
_cell.length_b   1.000
_cell.length_c   1.000
_cell.angle_alpha   90.00
_cell.angle_beta   90.00
_cell.angle_gamma   90.00
#
_symmetry.space_group_name_H-M   'P 1'
#
loop_
_entity.id
_entity.type
_entity.pdbx_description
1 polymer ?
#
loop_
_entity_poly.entity_id
_entity_poly.type
_entity_poly.pdbx_seq_one_letter_code
_entity_poly.pdbx_strand_id
1 'polypeptide(L)'
;VEARLRQALGEPAEIPEGGYPGEYLEDLAEAWLGRDREGMRAPLARPEAERREGLGRDAVAAMVTGHRSVLESYGTQMGRWVHESSDVRAAGLPERAIALLTAGGHTYEQDGALWFRSTALGDDKDRVLRKSDGELTYFAVDIGFHHFIKFADTDHVIDFLGPDHHGYIGRQRAAMRALGHPDEAFDILIVQLVTLLRDGQPVRMSKRRGEFVLMEELLEEVGRDAARFTFLTRRHDSPLEFDLAVATRQSADNPVFYVQYAHARVASLFRTAAQQGIVTPDWAGVDFSSLELPEEQPLIKRVIQFSEVVTAAARAREPHRLAYYLTELAGEFHPYYKAHRIITEDRAS
;
A
#
# COMPACT_ATOMS: atom_id res chain seq x y z
N VAL A 1 25.54 -2.69 0.35
CA VAL A 1 25.98 -1.52 1.13
C VAL A 1 27.50 -1.57 1.35
N GLU A 2 28.10 -2.65 1.92
CA GLU A 2 29.57 -2.68 2.17
C GLU A 2 30.38 -2.40 0.91
N ALA A 3 30.08 -3.04 -0.22
CA ALA A 3 30.79 -2.82 -1.47
C ALA A 3 30.72 -1.35 -1.91
N ARG A 4 29.54 -0.72 -1.79
CA ARG A 4 29.35 0.69 -2.14
C ARG A 4 30.11 1.64 -1.20
N LEU A 5 30.16 1.35 0.09
CA LEU A 5 30.98 2.11 1.05
C LEU A 5 32.47 2.04 0.71
N ARG A 6 32.98 0.84 0.39
CA ARG A 6 34.38 0.65 -0.01
C ARG A 6 34.70 1.40 -1.31
N GLN A 7 33.83 1.29 -2.33
CA GLN A 7 33.97 2.01 -3.59
C GLN A 7 34.03 3.52 -3.37
N ALA A 8 33.12 4.07 -2.56
CA ALA A 8 33.08 5.51 -2.24
C ALA A 8 34.28 5.98 -1.39
N LEU A 9 34.96 5.06 -0.69
CA LEU A 9 36.23 5.31 0.00
C LEU A 9 37.45 5.18 -0.93
N GLY A 10 37.26 4.78 -2.20
CA GLY A 10 38.34 4.53 -3.17
C GLY A 10 38.98 3.15 -3.03
N GLU A 11 38.36 2.23 -2.30
CA GLU A 11 38.83 0.86 -2.16
C GLU A 11 38.23 -0.03 -3.25
N PRO A 12 38.99 -0.98 -3.83
CA PRO A 12 38.43 -1.92 -4.79
C PRO A 12 37.44 -2.85 -4.09
N ALA A 13 36.20 -2.89 -4.59
CA ALA A 13 35.17 -3.78 -4.11
C ALA A 13 34.17 -4.11 -5.21
N GLU A 14 33.78 -5.38 -5.32
CA GLU A 14 32.77 -5.85 -6.24
C GLU A 14 31.46 -6.09 -5.49
N ILE A 15 30.35 -5.89 -6.17
CA ILE A 15 29.04 -6.26 -5.65
C ILE A 15 28.98 -7.79 -5.69
N PRO A 16 28.72 -8.48 -4.57
CA PRO A 16 28.68 -9.93 -4.54
C PRO A 16 27.55 -10.45 -5.45
N GLU A 17 27.71 -11.68 -5.95
CA GLU A 17 26.70 -12.37 -6.75
C GLU A 17 25.36 -12.39 -5.98
N GLY A 18 24.27 -12.00 -6.66
CA GLY A 18 22.95 -11.85 -6.04
C GLY A 18 22.77 -10.56 -5.24
N GLY A 19 23.80 -9.70 -5.14
CA GLY A 19 23.69 -8.38 -4.51
C GLY A 19 22.87 -7.38 -5.35
N TYR A 20 22.26 -6.41 -4.68
CA TYR A 20 21.49 -5.35 -5.34
C TYR A 20 22.42 -4.26 -5.88
N PRO A 21 22.39 -3.98 -7.19
CA PRO A 21 23.26 -2.96 -7.82
C PRO A 21 22.70 -1.53 -7.77
N GLY A 22 21.50 -1.32 -7.21
CA GLY A 22 20.76 -0.06 -7.32
C GLY A 22 21.51 1.17 -6.81
N GLU A 23 21.32 2.30 -7.49
CA GLU A 23 21.93 3.60 -7.18
C GLU A 23 21.59 4.08 -5.76
N TYR A 24 20.41 3.79 -5.25
CA TYR A 24 20.02 4.13 -3.88
C TYR A 24 20.98 3.60 -2.80
N LEU A 25 21.74 2.54 -3.10
CA LEU A 25 22.79 2.05 -2.19
C LEU A 25 24.08 2.85 -2.30
N GLU A 26 24.33 3.50 -3.45
CA GLU A 26 25.39 4.48 -3.60
C GLU A 26 25.07 5.75 -2.81
N ASP A 27 23.85 6.27 -3.00
CA ASP A 27 23.35 7.44 -2.26
C ASP A 27 23.43 7.22 -0.75
N LEU A 28 23.02 6.04 -0.28
CA LEU A 28 23.12 5.67 1.14
C LEU A 28 24.57 5.68 1.63
N ALA A 29 25.48 5.10 0.86
CA ALA A 29 26.89 5.05 1.19
C ALA A 29 27.52 6.46 1.22
N GLU A 30 27.20 7.29 0.24
CA GLU A 30 27.65 8.69 0.19
C GLU A 30 27.08 9.52 1.35
N ALA A 31 25.80 9.35 1.67
CA ALA A 31 25.16 10.01 2.81
C ALA A 31 25.82 9.63 4.14
N TRP A 32 26.19 8.37 4.33
CA TRP A 32 26.90 7.93 5.52
C TRP A 32 28.30 8.52 5.62
N LEU A 33 29.06 8.51 4.52
CA LEU A 33 30.40 9.07 4.45
C LEU A 33 30.39 10.60 4.58
N GLY A 34 29.35 11.26 4.09
CA GLY A 34 29.16 12.71 4.25
C GLY A 34 28.91 13.12 5.71
N ARG A 35 28.33 12.24 6.51
CA ARG A 35 28.13 12.47 7.96
C ARG A 35 29.39 12.21 8.78
N ASP A 36 30.06 11.11 8.54
CA ASP A 36 31.27 10.70 9.28
C ASP A 36 32.14 9.74 8.44
N ARG A 37 33.00 10.34 7.61
CA ARG A 37 33.90 9.55 6.72
C ARG A 37 34.91 8.72 7.48
N GLU A 38 35.48 9.24 8.56
CA GLU A 38 36.48 8.52 9.34
C GLU A 38 35.82 7.46 10.23
N GLY A 39 34.68 7.77 10.84
CA GLY A 39 33.95 6.83 11.66
C GLY A 39 33.46 5.60 10.88
N MET A 40 33.16 5.73 9.59
CA MET A 40 32.74 4.60 8.74
C MET A 40 33.87 3.59 8.46
N ARG A 41 35.14 3.92 8.68
CA ARG A 41 36.26 2.97 8.57
C ARG A 41 36.24 1.91 9.68
N ALA A 42 35.82 2.29 10.89
CA ALA A 42 35.80 1.39 12.03
C ALA A 42 34.83 0.20 11.82
N PRO A 43 33.57 0.37 11.40
CA PRO A 43 32.69 -0.74 11.02
C PRO A 43 33.29 -1.64 9.94
N LEU A 44 33.97 -1.07 8.91
CA LEU A 44 34.56 -1.83 7.82
C LEU A 44 35.79 -2.67 8.23
N ALA A 45 36.46 -2.30 9.33
CA ALA A 45 37.59 -3.04 9.86
C ALA A 45 37.20 -4.23 10.78
N ARG A 46 35.91 -4.38 11.13
CA ARG A 46 35.46 -5.48 11.99
C ARG A 46 35.55 -6.85 11.28
N PRO A 47 35.54 -7.96 12.06
CA PRO A 47 35.38 -9.29 11.49
C PRO A 47 34.15 -9.38 10.58
N GLU A 48 34.19 -10.22 9.56
CA GLU A 48 33.16 -10.27 8.50
C GLU A 48 31.74 -10.45 9.05
N ALA A 49 31.55 -11.35 10.01
CA ALA A 49 30.22 -11.60 10.58
C ALA A 49 29.65 -10.36 11.29
N GLU A 50 30.46 -9.73 12.16
CA GLU A 50 30.06 -8.52 12.90
C GLU A 50 29.83 -7.31 11.97
N ARG A 51 30.66 -7.21 10.92
CA ARG A 51 30.55 -6.17 9.91
C ARG A 51 29.27 -6.31 9.12
N ARG A 52 28.96 -7.52 8.62
CA ARG A 52 27.73 -7.80 7.89
C ARG A 52 26.48 -7.53 8.73
N GLU A 53 26.49 -7.99 9.96
CA GLU A 53 25.35 -7.76 10.88
C GLU A 53 25.18 -6.27 11.19
N GLY A 54 26.24 -5.55 11.54
CA GLY A 54 26.21 -4.15 11.89
C GLY A 54 25.75 -3.27 10.71
N LEU A 55 26.46 -3.36 9.58
CA LEU A 55 26.10 -2.59 8.38
C LEU A 55 24.72 -2.99 7.82
N GLY A 56 24.34 -4.25 7.94
CA GLY A 56 23.01 -4.72 7.54
C GLY A 56 21.91 -4.08 8.38
N ARG A 57 22.06 -4.06 9.71
CA ARG A 57 21.12 -3.43 10.63
C ARG A 57 20.99 -1.92 10.37
N ASP A 58 22.12 -1.23 10.21
CA ASP A 58 22.13 0.20 9.95
C ASP A 58 21.49 0.54 8.60
N ALA A 59 21.74 -0.28 7.57
CA ALA A 59 21.10 -0.13 6.27
C ALA A 59 19.59 -0.35 6.34
N VAL A 60 19.12 -1.39 7.02
CA VAL A 60 17.69 -1.63 7.23
C VAL A 60 17.05 -0.45 7.97
N ALA A 61 17.68 0.07 9.02
CA ALA A 61 17.15 1.23 9.74
C ALA A 61 17.02 2.48 8.85
N ALA A 62 18.02 2.74 8.00
CA ALA A 62 17.98 3.83 7.02
C ALA A 62 16.87 3.63 5.99
N MET A 63 16.75 2.43 5.41
CA MET A 63 15.68 2.11 4.44
C MET A 63 14.30 2.26 5.07
N VAL A 64 14.07 1.74 6.26
CA VAL A 64 12.79 1.88 6.99
C VAL A 64 12.46 3.34 7.25
N THR A 65 13.46 4.17 7.57
CA THR A 65 13.25 5.63 7.72
C THR A 65 12.81 6.27 6.40
N GLY A 66 13.45 5.93 5.29
CA GLY A 66 13.03 6.36 3.95
C GLY A 66 11.60 5.90 3.62
N HIS A 67 11.29 4.62 3.82
CA HIS A 67 9.93 4.08 3.56
C HIS A 67 8.86 4.81 4.37
N ARG A 68 9.13 5.15 5.64
CA ARG A 68 8.20 5.93 6.47
C ARG A 68 7.94 7.31 5.87
N SER A 69 9.01 8.02 5.50
CA SER A 69 8.91 9.35 4.89
C SER A 69 8.08 9.34 3.61
N VAL A 70 8.31 8.36 2.74
CA VAL A 70 7.57 8.22 1.47
C VAL A 70 6.09 7.90 1.73
N LEU A 71 5.79 6.98 2.63
CA LEU A 71 4.42 6.64 2.98
C LEU A 71 3.68 7.82 3.62
N GLU A 72 4.33 8.60 4.47
CA GLU A 72 3.78 9.83 5.03
C GLU A 72 3.51 10.87 3.94
N SER A 73 4.45 11.07 3.01
CA SER A 73 4.28 11.96 1.84
C SER A 73 3.12 11.50 0.96
N TYR A 74 2.96 10.19 0.77
CA TYR A 74 1.82 9.60 0.09
C TYR A 74 0.51 9.74 0.88
N GLY A 75 0.56 10.13 2.17
CA GLY A 75 -0.59 10.29 3.05
C GLY A 75 -1.07 8.97 3.65
N THR A 76 -0.17 8.00 3.82
CA THR A 76 -0.42 6.73 4.51
C THR A 76 0.37 6.71 5.81
N GLN A 77 -0.34 6.58 6.93
CA GLN A 77 0.27 6.45 8.26
C GLN A 77 0.14 5.01 8.74
N MET A 78 1.28 4.39 9.07
CA MET A 78 1.31 3.06 9.66
C MET A 78 1.19 3.14 11.17
N GLY A 79 0.21 2.46 11.73
CA GLY A 79 0.00 2.40 13.19
C GLY A 79 1.08 1.60 13.91
N ARG A 80 1.68 0.61 13.24
CA ARG A 80 2.72 -0.25 13.81
C ARG A 80 3.73 -0.66 12.74
N TRP A 81 5.00 -0.67 13.15
CA TRP A 81 6.11 -1.23 12.38
C TRP A 81 6.67 -2.43 13.14
N VAL A 82 6.79 -3.56 12.48
CA VAL A 82 7.28 -4.80 13.07
C VAL A 82 8.58 -5.20 12.36
N HIS A 83 9.62 -5.43 13.17
CA HIS A 83 10.91 -5.89 12.68
C HIS A 83 11.04 -7.41 12.88
N GLU A 84 11.18 -8.16 11.78
CA GLU A 84 11.25 -9.63 11.82
C GLU A 84 12.34 -10.13 12.80
N SER A 85 13.52 -9.50 12.79
CA SER A 85 14.64 -9.93 13.62
C SER A 85 14.39 -9.78 15.11
N SER A 86 13.92 -8.60 15.56
CA SER A 86 13.71 -8.30 17.00
C SER A 86 12.35 -8.74 17.50
N ASP A 87 11.28 -8.48 16.75
CA ASP A 87 9.93 -8.60 17.26
C ASP A 87 9.33 -9.99 17.01
N VAL A 88 9.87 -10.72 16.02
CA VAL A 88 9.40 -12.07 15.67
C VAL A 88 10.40 -13.14 16.04
N ARG A 89 11.62 -13.10 15.48
CA ARG A 89 12.62 -14.15 15.67
C ARG A 89 13.22 -14.13 17.06
N ALA A 90 13.74 -13.00 17.52
CA ALA A 90 14.33 -12.90 18.86
C ALA A 90 13.30 -13.10 19.98
N ALA A 91 12.02 -12.85 19.72
CA ALA A 91 10.92 -13.16 20.63
C ALA A 91 10.49 -14.64 20.61
N GLY A 92 11.10 -15.49 19.78
CA GLY A 92 10.82 -16.93 19.70
C GLY A 92 9.42 -17.26 19.19
N LEU A 93 8.77 -16.35 18.44
CA LEU A 93 7.40 -16.55 18.01
C LEU A 93 7.25 -17.69 16.98
N PRO A 94 8.20 -17.93 16.06
CA PRO A 94 8.12 -19.05 15.14
C PRO A 94 8.16 -20.41 15.87
N GLU A 95 9.04 -20.57 16.86
CA GLU A 95 9.16 -21.79 17.65
C GLU A 95 7.91 -22.04 18.48
N ARG A 96 7.32 -20.99 19.04
CA ARG A 96 6.05 -21.07 19.77
C ARG A 96 4.90 -21.50 18.85
N ALA A 97 4.84 -20.95 17.62
CA ALA A 97 3.83 -21.37 16.62
C ALA A 97 3.99 -22.83 16.23
N ILE A 98 5.23 -23.28 15.99
CA ILE A 98 5.55 -24.69 15.70
C ILE A 98 5.11 -25.59 16.87
N ALA A 99 5.36 -25.20 18.12
CA ALA A 99 4.94 -25.97 19.28
C ALA A 99 3.41 -26.12 19.34
N LEU A 100 2.63 -25.08 19.05
CA LEU A 100 1.18 -25.15 18.96
C LEU A 100 0.69 -26.08 17.85
N LEU A 101 1.28 -25.97 16.65
CA LEU A 101 0.97 -26.85 15.52
C LEU A 101 1.28 -28.32 15.84
N THR A 102 2.39 -28.56 16.55
CA THR A 102 2.81 -29.92 16.97
C THR A 102 1.87 -30.47 18.03
N ALA A 103 1.51 -29.70 19.02
CA ALA A 103 0.54 -30.08 20.03
C ALA A 103 -0.86 -30.38 19.45
N GLY A 104 -1.23 -29.66 18.37
CA GLY A 104 -2.46 -29.91 17.61
C GLY A 104 -2.39 -31.12 16.67
N GLY A 105 -1.24 -31.82 16.57
CA GLY A 105 -1.07 -32.98 15.67
C GLY A 105 -0.91 -32.62 14.19
N HIS A 106 -0.62 -31.33 13.90
CA HIS A 106 -0.51 -30.79 12.55
C HIS A 106 0.91 -30.89 11.95
N THR A 107 1.85 -31.51 12.65
CA THR A 107 3.24 -31.67 12.16
C THR A 107 3.67 -33.12 12.08
N TYR A 108 4.74 -33.39 11.34
CA TYR A 108 5.45 -34.65 11.28
C TYR A 108 6.90 -34.44 10.88
N GLU A 109 7.77 -35.39 11.18
CA GLU A 109 9.16 -35.39 10.73
C GLU A 109 9.33 -36.30 9.51
N GLN A 110 10.07 -35.81 8.51
CA GLN A 110 10.48 -36.56 7.35
C GLN A 110 11.83 -36.06 6.83
N ASP A 111 12.77 -36.96 6.56
CA ASP A 111 14.10 -36.68 6.03
C ASP A 111 14.90 -35.64 6.89
N GLY A 112 14.72 -35.71 8.20
CA GLY A 112 15.36 -34.78 9.15
C GLY A 112 14.76 -33.39 9.18
N ALA A 113 13.70 -33.11 8.43
CA ALA A 113 12.98 -31.84 8.41
C ALA A 113 11.62 -31.98 9.14
N LEU A 114 11.16 -30.88 9.75
CA LEU A 114 9.83 -30.79 10.35
C LEU A 114 8.84 -30.21 9.33
N TRP A 115 7.76 -30.93 9.09
CA TRP A 115 6.74 -30.61 8.11
C TRP A 115 5.40 -30.28 8.76
N PHE A 116 4.67 -29.36 8.14
CA PHE A 116 3.27 -29.04 8.46
C PHE A 116 2.32 -29.75 7.50
N ARG A 117 1.30 -30.44 8.03
CA ARG A 117 0.25 -31.15 7.28
C ARG A 117 -0.75 -30.20 6.68
N SER A 118 -0.30 -29.26 5.86
CA SER A 118 -1.15 -28.20 5.30
C SER A 118 -2.18 -28.74 4.32
N THR A 119 -1.92 -29.87 3.66
CA THR A 119 -2.88 -30.54 2.77
C THR A 119 -4.16 -30.96 3.48
N ALA A 120 -4.07 -31.40 4.73
CA ALA A 120 -5.23 -31.73 5.55
C ALA A 120 -6.14 -30.53 5.84
N LEU A 121 -5.63 -29.32 5.61
CA LEU A 121 -6.28 -28.05 5.88
C LEU A 121 -6.51 -27.19 4.62
N GLY A 122 -6.37 -27.81 3.43
CA GLY A 122 -6.76 -27.20 2.16
C GLY A 122 -5.63 -26.53 1.37
N ASP A 123 -4.35 -26.79 1.71
CA ASP A 123 -3.22 -26.41 0.86
C ASP A 123 -2.98 -27.48 -0.25
N ASP A 124 -2.21 -27.13 -1.27
CA ASP A 124 -1.88 -28.01 -2.40
C ASP A 124 -0.83 -29.10 -2.05
N LYS A 125 0.02 -28.81 -1.05
CA LYS A 125 1.06 -29.75 -0.56
C LYS A 125 1.48 -29.39 0.85
N ASP A 126 2.05 -30.38 1.58
CA ASP A 126 2.63 -30.13 2.90
C ASP A 126 3.86 -29.25 2.83
N ARG A 127 4.13 -28.51 3.89
CA ARG A 127 5.16 -27.46 3.92
C ARG A 127 6.19 -27.69 5.00
N VAL A 128 7.46 -27.47 4.65
CA VAL A 128 8.55 -27.50 5.62
C VAL A 128 8.47 -26.27 6.55
N LEU A 129 8.52 -26.50 7.85
CA LEU A 129 8.64 -25.47 8.89
C LEU A 129 10.10 -25.30 9.31
N ARG A 130 10.81 -26.43 9.54
CA ARG A 130 12.23 -26.43 9.88
C ARG A 130 12.95 -27.40 8.94
N LYS A 131 14.03 -26.92 8.32
CA LYS A 131 14.87 -27.71 7.43
C LYS A 131 15.68 -28.74 8.22
N SER A 132 16.32 -29.71 7.51
CA SER A 132 17.18 -30.71 8.09
C SER A 132 18.47 -30.17 8.71
N ASP A 133 18.89 -28.95 8.34
CA ASP A 133 20.00 -28.22 8.96
C ASP A 133 19.60 -27.45 10.23
N GLY A 134 18.33 -27.51 10.62
CA GLY A 134 17.76 -26.84 11.80
C GLY A 134 17.24 -25.41 11.53
N GLU A 135 17.48 -24.85 10.33
CA GLU A 135 17.00 -23.51 10.00
C GLU A 135 15.47 -23.46 9.82
N LEU A 136 14.87 -22.41 10.32
CA LEU A 136 13.45 -22.13 10.09
C LEU A 136 13.21 -21.60 8.66
N THR A 137 12.13 -22.02 8.04
CA THR A 137 11.67 -21.45 6.78
C THR A 137 11.01 -20.10 7.00
N TYR A 138 10.93 -19.25 5.96
CA TYR A 138 10.13 -18.02 5.99
C TYR A 138 8.68 -18.29 6.40
N PHE A 139 8.12 -19.40 5.94
CA PHE A 139 6.76 -19.77 6.27
C PHE A 139 6.55 -19.99 7.78
N ALA A 140 7.49 -20.63 8.47
CA ALA A 140 7.41 -20.78 9.93
C ALA A 140 7.46 -19.43 10.66
N VAL A 141 8.27 -18.50 10.15
CA VAL A 141 8.35 -17.12 10.68
C VAL A 141 7.05 -16.37 10.46
N ASP A 142 6.47 -16.48 9.26
CA ASP A 142 5.20 -15.87 8.92
C ASP A 142 4.05 -16.38 9.80
N ILE A 143 4.01 -17.67 10.11
CA ILE A 143 2.99 -18.23 11.01
C ILE A 143 3.10 -17.58 12.40
N GLY A 144 4.30 -17.48 12.95
CA GLY A 144 4.55 -16.83 14.23
C GLY A 144 4.15 -15.36 14.23
N PHE A 145 4.48 -14.65 13.17
CA PHE A 145 4.13 -13.25 12.98
C PHE A 145 2.61 -13.05 12.91
N HIS A 146 1.90 -13.84 12.08
CA HIS A 146 0.46 -13.72 11.94
C HIS A 146 -0.26 -14.02 13.25
N HIS A 147 0.03 -15.17 13.85
CA HIS A 147 -0.70 -15.63 15.04
C HIS A 147 -0.46 -14.75 16.26
N PHE A 148 0.79 -14.40 16.54
CA PHE A 148 1.15 -13.71 17.79
C PHE A 148 1.21 -12.17 17.69
N ILE A 149 1.27 -11.62 16.49
CA ILE A 149 1.35 -10.17 16.30
C ILE A 149 0.13 -9.62 15.58
N LYS A 150 -0.23 -10.15 14.39
CA LYS A 150 -1.36 -9.60 13.65
C LYS A 150 -2.69 -9.91 14.32
N PHE A 151 -2.88 -11.13 14.79
CA PHE A 151 -4.11 -11.55 15.49
C PHE A 151 -4.12 -11.26 16.99
N ALA A 152 -3.08 -10.64 17.57
CA ALA A 152 -3.03 -10.37 18.99
C ALA A 152 -4.14 -9.42 19.47
N ASP A 153 -4.42 -8.40 18.68
CA ASP A 153 -5.31 -7.29 19.04
C ASP A 153 -6.39 -7.04 17.96
N THR A 154 -6.60 -7.98 17.01
CA THR A 154 -7.55 -7.82 15.92
C THR A 154 -8.35 -9.08 15.66
N ASP A 155 -9.63 -8.91 15.35
CA ASP A 155 -10.54 -10.00 14.98
C ASP A 155 -10.45 -10.34 13.47
N HIS A 156 -9.86 -9.44 12.68
CA HIS A 156 -9.76 -9.59 11.22
C HIS A 156 -8.43 -9.06 10.69
N VAL A 157 -7.73 -9.89 9.94
CA VAL A 157 -6.44 -9.57 9.30
C VAL A 157 -6.61 -9.57 7.80
N ILE A 158 -6.08 -8.54 7.14
CA ILE A 158 -6.05 -8.43 5.68
C ILE A 158 -4.60 -8.24 5.23
N ASP A 159 -4.07 -9.19 4.48
CA ASP A 159 -2.74 -9.10 3.88
C ASP A 159 -2.81 -8.62 2.44
N PHE A 160 -1.90 -7.72 2.08
CA PHE A 160 -1.70 -7.27 0.70
C PHE A 160 -0.41 -7.85 0.16
N LEU A 161 -0.50 -8.68 -0.88
CA LEU A 161 0.64 -9.37 -1.47
C LEU A 161 0.72 -9.10 -2.98
N GLY A 162 1.93 -9.15 -3.52
CA GLY A 162 2.16 -9.09 -4.97
C GLY A 162 1.70 -10.37 -5.68
N PRO A 163 1.59 -10.36 -7.01
CA PRO A 163 1.07 -11.49 -7.79
C PRO A 163 1.97 -12.73 -7.75
N ASP A 164 3.25 -12.57 -7.45
CA ASP A 164 4.22 -13.66 -7.23
C ASP A 164 3.96 -14.46 -5.96
N HIS A 165 3.17 -13.92 -5.02
CA HIS A 165 2.79 -14.58 -3.78
C HIS A 165 1.47 -15.38 -3.85
N HIS A 166 0.87 -15.56 -5.03
CA HIS A 166 -0.40 -16.28 -5.17
C HIS A 166 -0.36 -17.68 -4.54
N GLY A 167 0.76 -18.40 -4.68
CA GLY A 167 0.99 -19.71 -4.04
C GLY A 167 1.09 -19.69 -2.51
N TYR A 168 1.11 -18.50 -1.86
CA TYR A 168 1.13 -18.38 -0.40
C TYR A 168 -0.26 -18.48 0.25
N ILE A 169 -1.32 -18.19 -0.48
CA ILE A 169 -2.69 -18.09 0.05
C ILE A 169 -3.11 -19.38 0.75
N GLY A 170 -2.97 -20.52 0.08
CA GLY A 170 -3.39 -21.82 0.61
C GLY A 170 -2.67 -22.16 1.92
N ARG A 171 -1.35 -22.05 1.93
CA ARG A 171 -0.53 -22.41 3.11
C ARG A 171 -0.77 -21.50 4.31
N GLN A 172 -0.94 -20.21 4.10
CA GLN A 172 -1.22 -19.26 5.18
C GLN A 172 -2.59 -19.49 5.80
N ARG A 173 -3.62 -19.69 4.98
CA ARG A 173 -4.96 -20.05 5.47
C ARG A 173 -4.96 -21.36 6.24
N ALA A 174 -4.27 -22.39 5.72
CA ALA A 174 -4.14 -23.68 6.39
C ALA A 174 -3.48 -23.52 7.78
N ALA A 175 -2.43 -22.70 7.88
CA ALA A 175 -1.75 -22.45 9.15
C ALA A 175 -2.66 -21.71 10.16
N MET A 176 -3.39 -20.69 9.71
CA MET A 176 -4.30 -19.95 10.58
C MET A 176 -5.47 -20.85 11.06
N ARG A 177 -6.03 -21.71 10.20
CA ARG A 177 -7.02 -22.73 10.61
C ARG A 177 -6.48 -23.68 11.67
N ALA A 178 -5.25 -24.17 11.49
CA ALA A 178 -4.60 -25.05 12.46
C ALA A 178 -4.43 -24.40 13.84
N LEU A 179 -4.30 -23.08 13.87
CA LEU A 179 -4.15 -22.27 15.09
C LEU A 179 -5.49 -21.73 15.61
N GLY A 180 -6.62 -22.17 15.03
CA GLY A 180 -7.95 -21.87 15.53
C GLY A 180 -8.59 -20.57 15.03
N HIS A 181 -7.98 -19.90 14.04
CA HIS A 181 -8.58 -18.72 13.43
C HIS A 181 -9.63 -19.13 12.36
N PRO A 182 -10.83 -18.55 12.36
CA PRO A 182 -11.84 -18.84 11.36
C PRO A 182 -11.45 -18.25 9.99
N ASP A 183 -11.91 -18.88 8.91
CA ASP A 183 -11.53 -18.50 7.54
C ASP A 183 -11.89 -17.05 7.19
N GLU A 184 -13.02 -16.57 7.69
CA GLU A 184 -13.51 -15.21 7.49
C GLU A 184 -12.70 -14.15 8.24
N ALA A 185 -11.87 -14.55 9.20
CA ALA A 185 -10.99 -13.64 9.92
C ALA A 185 -9.69 -13.31 9.18
N PHE A 186 -9.39 -14.03 8.10
CA PHE A 186 -8.12 -13.85 7.38
C PHE A 186 -8.30 -13.73 5.87
N ASP A 187 -8.08 -12.54 5.34
CA ASP A 187 -8.09 -12.27 3.91
C ASP A 187 -6.68 -11.99 3.37
N ILE A 188 -6.44 -12.49 2.17
CA ILE A 188 -5.22 -12.20 1.42
C ILE A 188 -5.64 -11.61 0.07
N LEU A 189 -5.29 -10.34 -0.15
CA LEU A 189 -5.58 -9.60 -1.37
C LEU A 189 -4.32 -9.54 -2.24
N ILE A 190 -4.42 -10.10 -3.44
CA ILE A 190 -3.34 -10.01 -4.42
C ILE A 190 -3.47 -8.69 -5.16
N VAL A 191 -2.43 -7.86 -5.09
CA VAL A 191 -2.35 -6.57 -5.79
C VAL A 191 -1.54 -6.73 -7.06
N GLN A 192 -2.13 -6.36 -8.19
CA GLN A 192 -1.48 -6.47 -9.49
C GLN A 192 -0.43 -5.36 -9.71
N LEU A 193 0.46 -5.61 -10.67
CA LEU A 193 1.50 -4.67 -11.02
C LEU A 193 0.92 -3.43 -11.71
N VAL A 194 1.56 -2.30 -11.45
CA VAL A 194 1.30 -1.02 -12.13
C VAL A 194 2.33 -0.84 -13.24
N THR A 195 1.85 -0.53 -14.45
CA THR A 195 2.68 -0.15 -15.58
C THR A 195 2.68 1.37 -15.70
N LEU A 196 3.84 1.98 -15.55
CA LEU A 196 3.98 3.43 -15.75
C LEU A 196 4.09 3.74 -17.24
N LEU A 197 3.28 4.68 -17.71
CA LEU A 197 3.28 5.19 -19.06
C LEU A 197 3.64 6.69 -19.06
N ARG A 198 4.14 7.16 -20.20
CA ARG A 198 4.28 8.59 -20.50
C ARG A 198 3.81 8.80 -21.94
N ASP A 199 2.75 9.57 -22.12
CA ASP A 199 2.08 9.77 -23.42
C ASP A 199 1.75 8.43 -24.11
N GLY A 200 1.21 7.49 -23.36
CA GLY A 200 0.83 6.16 -23.83
C GLY A 200 1.98 5.18 -24.10
N GLN A 201 3.24 5.58 -23.83
CA GLN A 201 4.40 4.71 -24.02
C GLN A 201 4.94 4.24 -22.65
N PRO A 202 5.29 2.94 -22.49
CA PRO A 202 5.85 2.43 -21.26
C PRO A 202 7.14 3.15 -20.85
N VAL A 203 7.20 3.60 -19.61
CA VAL A 203 8.45 4.09 -19.01
C VAL A 203 9.35 2.87 -18.79
N ARG A 204 10.56 2.92 -19.35
CA ARG A 204 11.49 1.79 -19.26
C ARG A 204 11.97 1.64 -17.82
N MET A 205 11.71 0.48 -17.25
CA MET A 205 12.22 0.07 -15.96
C MET A 205 13.06 -1.19 -16.10
N SER A 206 14.24 -1.22 -15.53
CA SER A 206 15.13 -2.39 -15.60
C SER A 206 15.73 -2.71 -14.24
N LYS A 207 15.23 -3.74 -13.56
CA LYS A 207 15.79 -4.26 -12.31
C LYS A 207 17.29 -4.62 -12.43
N ARG A 208 17.74 -5.06 -13.61
CA ARG A 208 19.14 -5.45 -13.84
C ARG A 208 20.08 -4.25 -13.96
N ARG A 209 19.58 -3.09 -14.38
CA ARG A 209 20.33 -1.84 -14.48
C ARG A 209 20.13 -0.93 -13.28
N GLY A 210 19.24 -1.31 -12.33
CA GLY A 210 18.85 -0.44 -11.22
C GLY A 210 17.93 0.72 -11.63
N GLU A 211 17.42 0.71 -12.86
CA GLU A 211 16.51 1.73 -13.39
C GLU A 211 15.08 1.34 -13.01
N PHE A 212 14.51 1.98 -12.02
CA PHE A 212 13.10 1.91 -11.66
C PHE A 212 12.67 3.29 -11.14
N VAL A 213 11.42 3.63 -11.39
CA VAL A 213 10.84 4.87 -10.87
C VAL A 213 10.55 4.68 -9.39
N LEU A 214 11.12 5.53 -8.57
CA LEU A 214 10.85 5.53 -7.13
C LEU A 214 9.49 6.18 -6.86
N MET A 215 8.86 5.81 -5.74
CA MET A 215 7.60 6.43 -5.32
C MET A 215 7.76 7.93 -5.05
N GLU A 216 8.93 8.34 -4.53
CA GLU A 216 9.28 9.75 -4.34
C GLU A 216 9.21 10.53 -5.64
N GLU A 217 9.86 10.02 -6.70
CA GLU A 217 9.89 10.65 -8.03
C GLU A 217 8.47 10.76 -8.61
N LEU A 218 7.66 9.70 -8.44
CA LEU A 218 6.26 9.72 -8.85
C LEU A 218 5.48 10.82 -8.12
N LEU A 219 5.65 10.94 -6.80
CA LEU A 219 4.95 11.93 -5.99
C LEU A 219 5.41 13.37 -6.30
N GLU A 220 6.68 13.57 -6.59
CA GLU A 220 7.23 14.87 -7.03
C GLU A 220 6.64 15.29 -8.38
N GLU A 221 6.48 14.35 -9.31
CA GLU A 221 5.98 14.65 -10.66
C GLU A 221 4.47 14.87 -10.71
N VAL A 222 3.67 13.96 -10.12
CA VAL A 222 2.21 14.00 -10.27
C VAL A 222 1.47 14.56 -9.06
N GLY A 223 2.13 14.64 -7.91
CA GLY A 223 1.54 15.03 -6.64
C GLY A 223 0.76 13.90 -5.96
N ARG A 224 0.60 14.03 -4.65
CA ARG A 224 -0.04 13.04 -3.79
C ARG A 224 -1.47 12.69 -4.22
N ASP A 225 -2.29 13.69 -4.47
CA ASP A 225 -3.73 13.48 -4.73
C ASP A 225 -3.94 12.74 -6.06
N ALA A 226 -3.19 13.12 -7.10
CA ALA A 226 -3.24 12.45 -8.39
C ALA A 226 -2.75 11.00 -8.30
N ALA A 227 -1.64 10.76 -7.59
CA ALA A 227 -1.12 9.42 -7.36
C ALA A 227 -2.16 8.54 -6.65
N ARG A 228 -2.68 8.98 -5.49
CA ARG A 228 -3.65 8.23 -4.69
C ARG A 228 -4.93 7.93 -5.46
N PHE A 229 -5.51 8.94 -6.11
CA PHE A 229 -6.75 8.77 -6.85
C PHE A 229 -6.57 7.79 -8.01
N THR A 230 -5.48 7.95 -8.80
CA THR A 230 -5.22 7.08 -9.96
C THR A 230 -5.03 5.63 -9.54
N PHE A 231 -4.27 5.36 -8.48
CA PHE A 231 -4.14 3.99 -7.94
C PHE A 231 -5.49 3.41 -7.50
N LEU A 232 -6.41 4.25 -7.03
CA LEU A 232 -7.76 3.84 -6.62
C LEU A 232 -8.76 3.78 -7.78
N THR A 233 -8.38 4.00 -9.04
CA THR A 233 -9.29 3.85 -10.19
C THR A 233 -9.42 2.41 -10.66
N ARG A 234 -8.65 1.48 -10.10
CA ARG A 234 -8.70 0.06 -10.48
C ARG A 234 -8.88 -0.84 -9.26
N ARG A 235 -9.47 -1.99 -9.49
CA ARG A 235 -9.49 -3.10 -8.53
C ARG A 235 -8.06 -3.56 -8.25
N HIS A 236 -7.79 -3.99 -7.02
CA HIS A 236 -6.45 -4.46 -6.63
C HIS A 236 -5.93 -5.63 -7.49
N ASP A 237 -6.83 -6.49 -8.00
CA ASP A 237 -6.51 -7.67 -8.81
C ASP A 237 -6.46 -7.40 -10.32
N SER A 238 -6.64 -6.15 -10.74
CA SER A 238 -6.59 -5.73 -12.14
C SER A 238 -5.34 -4.90 -12.43
N PRO A 239 -4.63 -5.15 -13.53
CA PRO A 239 -3.50 -4.33 -13.93
C PRO A 239 -3.90 -2.86 -14.09
N LEU A 240 -3.03 -1.95 -13.65
CA LEU A 240 -3.20 -0.51 -13.82
C LEU A 240 -2.11 0.02 -14.76
N GLU A 241 -2.55 0.72 -15.81
CA GLU A 241 -1.72 1.59 -16.61
C GLU A 241 -1.81 3.01 -16.05
N PHE A 242 -0.70 3.53 -15.55
CA PHE A 242 -0.61 4.85 -14.95
C PHE A 242 0.15 5.79 -15.90
N ASP A 243 -0.57 6.64 -16.62
CA ASP A 243 0.06 7.62 -17.51
C ASP A 243 0.37 8.92 -16.77
N LEU A 244 1.67 9.18 -16.58
CA LEU A 244 2.19 10.34 -15.86
C LEU A 244 1.79 11.66 -16.54
N ALA A 245 1.78 11.70 -17.87
CA ALA A 245 1.41 12.89 -18.61
C ALA A 245 -0.10 13.22 -18.44
N VAL A 246 -0.95 12.20 -18.36
CA VAL A 246 -2.39 12.41 -18.07
C VAL A 246 -2.59 12.88 -16.62
N ALA A 247 -1.88 12.28 -15.67
CA ALA A 247 -2.03 12.59 -14.26
C ALA A 247 -1.61 14.03 -13.88
N THR A 248 -0.76 14.67 -14.67
CA THR A 248 -0.32 16.08 -14.47
C THR A 248 -1.21 17.10 -15.20
N ARG A 249 -2.09 16.70 -16.12
CA ARG A 249 -2.94 17.63 -16.87
C ARG A 249 -4.00 18.28 -15.99
N GLN A 250 -4.19 19.59 -16.16
CA GLN A 250 -5.28 20.35 -15.56
C GLN A 250 -6.48 20.43 -16.54
N SER A 251 -7.00 19.27 -16.94
CA SER A 251 -8.11 19.16 -17.90
C SER A 251 -9.08 18.07 -17.47
N ALA A 252 -10.22 18.00 -18.14
CA ALA A 252 -11.24 16.96 -17.90
C ALA A 252 -10.76 15.53 -18.19
N ASP A 253 -9.64 15.37 -18.92
CA ASP A 253 -9.03 14.06 -19.17
C ASP A 253 -8.34 13.49 -17.93
N ASN A 254 -7.99 14.36 -16.96
CA ASN A 254 -7.46 13.95 -15.68
C ASN A 254 -8.63 13.79 -14.68
N PRO A 255 -8.98 12.56 -14.27
CA PRO A 255 -10.14 12.32 -13.42
C PRO A 255 -10.01 12.97 -12.04
N VAL A 256 -8.79 13.12 -11.52
CA VAL A 256 -8.54 13.82 -10.25
C VAL A 256 -8.92 15.28 -10.35
N PHE A 257 -8.38 15.96 -11.37
CA PHE A 257 -8.68 17.36 -11.63
C PHE A 257 -10.18 17.57 -11.85
N TYR A 258 -10.82 16.67 -12.58
CA TYR A 258 -12.25 16.74 -12.87
C TYR A 258 -13.10 16.71 -11.59
N VAL A 259 -12.80 15.81 -10.67
CA VAL A 259 -13.48 15.70 -9.36
C VAL A 259 -13.16 16.91 -8.47
N GLN A 260 -11.88 17.29 -8.37
CA GLN A 260 -11.46 18.44 -7.56
C GLN A 260 -12.09 19.74 -8.07
N TYR A 261 -12.25 19.89 -9.38
CA TYR A 261 -12.89 21.06 -9.97
C TYR A 261 -14.38 21.12 -9.65
N ALA A 262 -15.09 19.99 -9.59
CA ALA A 262 -16.47 19.95 -9.10
C ALA A 262 -16.54 20.45 -7.63
N HIS A 263 -15.68 19.92 -6.76
CA HIS A 263 -15.61 20.38 -5.37
C HIS A 263 -15.29 21.88 -5.26
N ALA A 264 -14.34 22.38 -6.04
CA ALA A 264 -13.97 23.81 -6.03
C ALA A 264 -15.16 24.70 -6.44
N ARG A 265 -15.97 24.27 -7.42
CA ARG A 265 -17.21 24.95 -7.82
C ARG A 265 -18.23 24.99 -6.68
N VAL A 266 -18.50 23.86 -6.03
CA VAL A 266 -19.41 23.79 -4.89
C VAL A 266 -18.94 24.69 -3.75
N ALA A 267 -17.67 24.60 -3.37
CA ALA A 267 -17.08 25.45 -2.34
C ALA A 267 -17.15 26.95 -2.71
N SER A 268 -17.02 27.30 -3.98
CA SER A 268 -17.17 28.66 -4.47
C SER A 268 -18.62 29.16 -4.37
N LEU A 269 -19.61 28.30 -4.64
CA LEU A 269 -21.02 28.64 -4.45
C LEU A 269 -21.31 29.03 -3.01
N PHE A 270 -20.91 28.22 -2.04
CA PHE A 270 -21.10 28.53 -0.63
C PHE A 270 -20.42 29.83 -0.21
N ARG A 271 -19.20 30.09 -0.68
CA ARG A 271 -18.51 31.37 -0.40
C ARG A 271 -19.25 32.56 -0.98
N THR A 272 -19.72 32.43 -2.23
CA THR A 272 -20.47 33.50 -2.89
C THR A 272 -21.81 33.76 -2.18
N ALA A 273 -22.54 32.72 -1.80
CA ALA A 273 -23.78 32.82 -1.03
C ALA A 273 -23.53 33.57 0.28
N ALA A 274 -22.49 33.19 1.03
CA ALA A 274 -22.15 33.87 2.28
C ALA A 274 -21.81 35.37 2.08
N GLN A 275 -21.06 35.73 1.03
CA GLN A 275 -20.74 37.10 0.67
C GLN A 275 -21.99 37.94 0.33
N GLN A 276 -23.03 37.31 -0.21
CA GLN A 276 -24.31 37.92 -0.51
C GLN A 276 -25.28 37.91 0.68
N GLY A 277 -24.83 37.48 1.86
CA GLY A 277 -25.66 37.41 3.08
C GLY A 277 -26.70 36.28 3.06
N ILE A 278 -26.53 35.29 2.16
CA ILE A 278 -27.39 34.10 2.13
C ILE A 278 -26.86 33.16 3.20
N VAL A 279 -27.66 32.90 4.21
CA VAL A 279 -27.31 31.97 5.31
C VAL A 279 -27.66 30.54 4.91
N THR A 280 -26.73 29.64 5.12
CA THR A 280 -27.00 28.21 4.94
C THR A 280 -28.11 27.77 5.90
N PRO A 281 -29.24 27.21 5.41
CA PRO A 281 -30.36 26.84 6.27
C PRO A 281 -30.03 25.62 7.14
N ASP A 282 -30.85 25.39 8.17
CA ASP A 282 -30.93 24.09 8.80
C ASP A 282 -31.57 23.11 7.80
N TRP A 283 -30.78 22.17 7.30
CA TRP A 283 -31.20 21.24 6.26
C TRP A 283 -32.41 20.37 6.66
N ALA A 284 -32.61 20.14 7.95
CA ALA A 284 -33.76 19.36 8.45
C ALA A 284 -35.11 20.00 8.18
N GLY A 285 -35.14 21.34 7.99
CA GLY A 285 -36.36 22.11 7.71
C GLY A 285 -36.53 22.57 6.27
N VAL A 286 -35.62 22.18 5.35
CA VAL A 286 -35.68 22.61 3.95
C VAL A 286 -36.72 21.81 3.19
N ASP A 287 -37.63 22.52 2.47
CA ASP A 287 -38.52 21.90 1.50
C ASP A 287 -37.80 21.73 0.14
N PHE A 288 -37.57 20.51 -0.25
CA PHE A 288 -36.93 20.17 -1.52
C PHE A 288 -37.95 19.96 -2.66
N SER A 289 -39.23 20.22 -2.45
CA SER A 289 -40.28 20.03 -3.47
C SER A 289 -40.10 20.92 -4.71
N SER A 290 -39.34 22.01 -4.58
CA SER A 290 -39.01 22.89 -5.70
C SER A 290 -37.93 22.35 -6.65
N LEU A 291 -37.27 21.24 -6.31
CA LEU A 291 -36.26 20.58 -7.17
C LEU A 291 -36.95 19.65 -8.17
N GLU A 292 -37.59 20.25 -9.19
CA GLU A 292 -38.41 19.53 -10.18
C GLU A 292 -37.74 19.39 -11.57
N LEU A 293 -36.59 20.04 -11.78
CA LEU A 293 -35.92 20.00 -13.07
C LEU A 293 -35.44 18.58 -13.40
N PRO A 294 -35.62 18.12 -14.66
CA PRO A 294 -35.14 16.80 -15.08
C PRO A 294 -33.65 16.56 -14.81
N GLU A 295 -32.85 17.63 -14.85
CA GLU A 295 -31.40 17.60 -14.63
C GLU A 295 -31.03 17.47 -13.16
N GLU A 296 -31.93 17.81 -12.22
CA GLU A 296 -31.70 17.69 -10.77
C GLU A 296 -31.89 16.25 -10.29
N GLN A 297 -32.78 15.50 -10.93
CA GLN A 297 -33.14 14.16 -10.52
C GLN A 297 -31.93 13.16 -10.52
N PRO A 298 -31.04 13.16 -11.53
CA PRO A 298 -29.83 12.33 -11.50
C PRO A 298 -28.91 12.70 -10.33
N LEU A 299 -28.68 14.01 -10.09
CA LEU A 299 -27.82 14.48 -8.98
C LEU A 299 -28.37 14.06 -7.62
N ILE A 300 -29.68 14.25 -7.38
CA ILE A 300 -30.33 13.86 -6.14
C ILE A 300 -30.19 12.35 -5.91
N LYS A 301 -30.50 11.54 -6.93
CA LYS A 301 -30.33 10.08 -6.86
C LYS A 301 -28.90 9.68 -6.55
N ARG A 302 -27.93 10.33 -7.21
CA ARG A 302 -26.51 10.05 -6.99
C ARG A 302 -26.09 10.35 -5.56
N VAL A 303 -26.51 11.49 -5.00
CA VAL A 303 -26.21 11.86 -3.62
C VAL A 303 -26.83 10.88 -2.63
N ILE A 304 -28.07 10.46 -2.83
CA ILE A 304 -28.77 9.49 -1.96
C ILE A 304 -28.04 8.11 -1.99
N GLN A 305 -27.51 7.69 -3.12
CA GLN A 305 -26.80 6.41 -3.28
C GLN A 305 -25.46 6.36 -2.53
N PHE A 306 -24.93 7.49 -2.06
CA PHE A 306 -23.59 7.53 -1.45
C PHE A 306 -23.39 6.52 -0.31
N SER A 307 -24.36 6.42 0.60
CA SER A 307 -24.26 5.50 1.75
C SER A 307 -24.22 4.03 1.33
N GLU A 308 -24.97 3.68 0.27
CA GLU A 308 -24.97 2.32 -0.29
C GLU A 308 -23.63 2.01 -0.97
N VAL A 309 -23.09 2.98 -1.73
CA VAL A 309 -21.78 2.84 -2.37
C VAL A 309 -20.68 2.63 -1.35
N VAL A 310 -20.66 3.43 -0.27
CA VAL A 310 -19.67 3.27 0.82
C VAL A 310 -19.80 1.90 1.47
N THR A 311 -21.02 1.49 1.80
CA THR A 311 -21.27 0.19 2.42
C THR A 311 -20.85 -0.97 1.52
N ALA A 312 -21.20 -0.91 0.24
CA ALA A 312 -20.82 -1.92 -0.74
C ALA A 312 -19.31 -1.97 -0.98
N ALA A 313 -18.64 -0.81 -1.09
CA ALA A 313 -17.20 -0.70 -1.23
C ALA A 313 -16.46 -1.29 -0.02
N ALA A 314 -16.93 -1.00 1.19
CA ALA A 314 -16.34 -1.52 2.43
C ALA A 314 -16.50 -3.05 2.54
N ARG A 315 -17.71 -3.57 2.30
CA ARG A 315 -17.99 -5.03 2.36
C ARG A 315 -17.19 -5.81 1.33
N ALA A 316 -17.07 -5.26 0.11
CA ALA A 316 -16.32 -5.90 -0.97
C ALA A 316 -14.80 -5.64 -0.87
N ARG A 317 -14.34 -4.74 0.00
CA ARG A 317 -12.95 -4.22 0.04
C ARG A 317 -12.51 -3.63 -1.29
N GLU A 318 -13.40 -2.88 -1.93
CA GLU A 318 -13.25 -2.32 -3.27
C GLU A 318 -13.32 -0.78 -3.24
N PRO A 319 -12.27 -0.09 -2.73
CA PRO A 319 -12.27 1.37 -2.62
C PRO A 319 -12.37 2.10 -3.97
N HIS A 320 -12.03 1.44 -5.09
CA HIS A 320 -12.20 1.99 -6.44
C HIS A 320 -13.65 2.40 -6.76
N ARG A 321 -14.64 1.80 -6.11
CA ARG A 321 -16.06 2.19 -6.24
C ARG A 321 -16.31 3.64 -5.84
N LEU A 322 -15.54 4.15 -4.85
CA LEU A 322 -15.65 5.55 -4.44
C LEU A 322 -15.06 6.50 -5.50
N ALA A 323 -13.95 6.12 -6.13
CA ALA A 323 -13.36 6.90 -7.21
C ALA A 323 -14.31 7.00 -8.42
N TYR A 324 -14.97 5.90 -8.78
CA TYR A 324 -15.99 5.88 -9.82
C TYR A 324 -17.21 6.73 -9.46
N TYR A 325 -17.73 6.54 -8.24
CA TYR A 325 -18.85 7.35 -7.75
C TYR A 325 -18.56 8.86 -7.82
N LEU A 326 -17.39 9.29 -7.40
CA LEU A 326 -17.00 10.70 -7.45
C LEU A 326 -16.88 11.23 -8.88
N THR A 327 -16.35 10.41 -9.79
CA THR A 327 -16.23 10.77 -11.21
C THR A 327 -17.60 10.92 -11.86
N GLU A 328 -18.52 10.00 -11.57
CA GLU A 328 -19.90 10.04 -12.08
C GLU A 328 -20.68 11.24 -11.50
N LEU A 329 -20.55 11.48 -10.18
CA LEU A 329 -21.17 12.65 -9.53
C LEU A 329 -20.67 13.96 -10.15
N ALA A 330 -19.37 14.08 -10.37
CA ALA A 330 -18.79 15.25 -11.05
C ALA A 330 -19.31 15.38 -12.49
N GLY A 331 -19.46 14.23 -13.20
CA GLY A 331 -20.00 14.18 -14.54
C GLY A 331 -21.46 14.67 -14.66
N GLU A 332 -22.27 14.42 -13.66
CA GLU A 332 -23.64 14.92 -13.56
C GLU A 332 -23.67 16.40 -13.11
N PHE A 333 -22.79 16.79 -12.19
CA PHE A 333 -22.75 18.14 -11.63
C PHE A 333 -22.24 19.21 -12.61
N HIS A 334 -21.18 18.92 -13.39
CA HIS A 334 -20.60 19.94 -14.26
C HIS A 334 -21.55 20.49 -15.35
N PRO A 335 -22.32 19.64 -16.08
CA PRO A 335 -23.32 20.13 -17.02
C PRO A 335 -24.42 20.93 -16.34
N TYR A 336 -24.93 20.46 -15.19
CA TYR A 336 -25.94 21.17 -14.41
C TYR A 336 -25.45 22.56 -14.01
N TYR A 337 -24.26 22.65 -13.39
CA TYR A 337 -23.66 23.92 -12.97
C TYR A 337 -23.46 24.91 -14.14
N LYS A 338 -23.16 24.39 -15.34
CA LYS A 338 -22.99 25.21 -16.54
C LYS A 338 -24.32 25.73 -17.11
N ALA A 339 -25.37 24.93 -17.01
CA ALA A 339 -26.69 25.26 -17.58
C ALA A 339 -27.53 26.15 -16.65
N HIS A 340 -27.34 26.01 -15.33
CA HIS A 340 -28.21 26.67 -14.33
C HIS A 340 -27.43 27.65 -13.45
N ARG A 341 -28.03 28.82 -13.23
CA ARG A 341 -27.52 29.80 -12.27
C ARG A 341 -28.09 29.46 -10.87
N ILE A 342 -27.25 28.91 -10.02
CA ILE A 342 -27.66 28.39 -8.70
C ILE A 342 -27.94 29.49 -7.69
N ILE A 343 -27.17 30.61 -7.72
CA ILE A 343 -27.41 31.77 -6.90
C ILE A 343 -28.10 32.84 -7.75
N THR A 344 -29.36 33.10 -7.50
CA THR A 344 -30.19 34.09 -8.19
C THR A 344 -30.44 35.30 -7.30
N GLU A 345 -30.98 36.40 -7.89
CA GLU A 345 -31.42 37.59 -7.14
C GLU A 345 -32.78 37.36 -6.48
N ASP A 346 -33.56 36.42 -6.99
CA ASP A 346 -34.83 36.02 -6.42
C ASP A 346 -34.59 35.05 -5.25
N ARG A 347 -34.83 35.55 -4.02
CA ARG A 347 -34.67 34.79 -2.78
C ARG A 347 -35.81 33.81 -2.50
N ALA A 348 -36.83 33.79 -3.36
CA ALA A 348 -37.99 32.91 -3.23
C ALA A 348 -37.89 31.64 -4.12
N SER A 349 -36.87 31.55 -4.95
CA SER A 349 -36.61 30.39 -5.83
C SER A 349 -35.51 29.48 -5.26
#